data_db1c8b5b9e7abe9b694608b1e5aa8d30
#
_entry.id   db1c8b5b9e7abe9b694608b1e5aa8d30
#
_cell.length_a   1.000
_cell.length_b   1.000
_cell.length_c   1.000
_cell.angle_alpha   90.00
_cell.angle_beta   90.00
_cell.angle_gamma   90.00
#
_symmetry.space_group_name_H-M   'P 1'
#
loop_
_entity.id
_entity.type
_entity.pdbx_description
1 polymer ?
#
loop_
_entity_poly.entity_id
_entity_poly.type
_entity_poly.pdbx_seq_one_letter_code
_entity_poly.pdbx_strand_id
1 'polypeptide(L)'
;AIELYNKPTIKYRVEGFSLFICNAWELMLKSYLIKSKGEKSIYFPDNPERTISLENAISKVFTNKKDPLRLNLEKILELRNISTHFITEEYEMVYVPLFQACILNYNEKMMAFHQVDMTKIIPQNFLTLSVSMKALDEAEIVAKYPEEIATKILTVKGAIDELSFQENDRFSIKIEHFHYLTKDKDKATSFVKIDS
;
A
#
# COMPACT_ATOMS: atom_id res chain seq x y z
N ALA A 1 4.81 1.30 9.13
CA ALA A 1 4.19 1.74 7.87
C ALA A 1 2.83 2.39 8.14
N ILE A 2 1.85 1.66 8.66
CA ILE A 2 0.46 2.12 8.86
C ILE A 2 0.38 3.38 9.73
N GLU A 3 1.01 3.39 10.91
CA GLU A 3 0.98 4.54 11.80
C GLU A 3 1.59 5.81 11.17
N LEU A 4 2.65 5.64 10.40
CA LEU A 4 3.28 6.75 9.71
C LEU A 4 2.37 7.30 8.62
N TYR A 5 1.73 6.42 7.84
CA TYR A 5 0.79 6.82 6.79
C TYR A 5 -0.42 7.58 7.36
N ASN A 6 -0.95 7.12 8.49
CA ASN A 6 -2.13 7.71 9.13
C ASN A 6 -1.86 9.04 9.86
N LYS A 7 -0.65 9.58 9.79
CA LYS A 7 -0.32 10.91 10.32
C LYS A 7 -0.35 11.96 9.20
N PRO A 8 -1.46 12.71 9.03
CA PRO A 8 -1.63 13.64 7.91
C PRO A 8 -0.62 14.80 7.92
N THR A 9 0.00 15.08 9.05
CA THR A 9 1.01 16.15 9.18
C THR A 9 2.39 15.76 8.63
N ILE A 10 2.62 14.48 8.32
CA ILE A 10 3.89 14.02 7.76
C ILE A 10 3.83 14.15 6.24
N LYS A 11 4.65 15.05 5.68
CA LYS A 11 4.68 15.34 4.23
C LYS A 11 5.13 14.15 3.38
N TYR A 12 6.02 13.30 3.90
CA TYR A 12 6.61 12.15 3.17
C TYR A 12 6.02 10.81 3.66
N ARG A 13 4.72 10.79 4.00
CA ARG A 13 4.07 9.60 4.54
C ARG A 13 3.95 8.47 3.52
N VAL A 14 3.81 8.81 2.22
CA VAL A 14 3.73 7.84 1.13
C VAL A 14 5.05 7.12 0.93
N GLU A 15 6.15 7.87 0.87
CA GLU A 15 7.50 7.32 0.75
C GLU A 15 7.86 6.50 1.98
N GLY A 16 7.58 7.05 3.17
CA GLY A 16 7.81 6.34 4.41
C GLY A 16 7.01 5.04 4.50
N PHE A 17 5.72 5.08 4.10
CA PHE A 17 4.90 3.88 4.01
C PHE A 17 5.54 2.85 3.07
N SER A 18 5.87 3.25 1.84
CA SER A 18 6.43 2.35 0.83
C SER A 18 7.75 1.72 1.29
N LEU A 19 8.61 2.50 1.94
CA LEU A 19 9.87 2.00 2.50
C LEU A 19 9.63 0.93 3.58
N PHE A 20 8.80 1.24 4.57
CA PHE A 20 8.58 0.34 5.70
C PHE A 20 7.76 -0.90 5.31
N ILE A 21 6.78 -0.77 4.41
CA ILE A 21 6.00 -1.93 3.98
C ILE A 21 6.83 -2.87 3.09
N CYS A 22 7.70 -2.33 2.22
CA CYS A 22 8.64 -3.15 1.46
C CYS A 22 9.60 -3.91 2.36
N ASN A 23 10.14 -3.27 3.41
CA ASN A 23 11.00 -3.95 4.39
C ASN A 23 10.23 -5.06 5.13
N ALA A 24 8.98 -4.81 5.52
CA ALA A 24 8.16 -5.81 6.18
C ALA A 24 7.92 -7.03 5.28
N TRP A 25 7.57 -6.81 4.01
CA TRP A 25 7.41 -7.88 3.03
C TRP A 25 8.72 -8.64 2.78
N GLU A 26 9.84 -7.94 2.67
CA GLU A 26 11.14 -8.57 2.47
C GLU A 26 11.49 -9.53 3.61
N LEU A 27 11.34 -9.08 4.85
CA LEU A 27 11.59 -9.91 6.03
C LEU A 27 10.66 -11.11 6.11
N MET A 28 9.36 -10.91 5.85
CA MET A 28 8.36 -11.98 5.87
C MET A 28 8.66 -13.05 4.80
N LEU A 29 8.92 -12.62 3.55
CA LEU A 29 9.20 -13.56 2.45
C LEU A 29 10.51 -14.30 2.64
N LYS A 30 11.56 -13.64 3.12
CA LYS A 30 12.84 -14.29 3.46
C LYS A 30 12.64 -15.33 4.58
N SER A 31 11.91 -14.96 5.63
CA SER A 31 11.58 -15.92 6.72
C SER A 31 10.81 -17.13 6.20
N TYR A 32 9.84 -16.93 5.31
CA TYR A 32 9.11 -18.02 4.66
C TYR A 32 10.04 -18.90 3.79
N LEU A 33 10.94 -18.31 3.02
CA LEU A 33 11.91 -19.04 2.20
C LEU A 33 12.85 -19.88 3.07
N ILE A 34 13.34 -19.34 4.18
CA ILE A 34 14.16 -20.09 5.14
C ILE A 34 13.39 -21.30 5.67
N LYS A 35 12.15 -21.09 6.12
CA LYS A 35 11.28 -22.17 6.63
C LYS A 35 11.03 -23.28 5.59
N SER A 36 10.80 -22.91 4.34
CA SER A 36 10.35 -23.83 3.28
C SER A 36 11.50 -24.44 2.48
N LYS A 37 12.64 -23.75 2.34
CA LYS A 37 13.75 -24.15 1.45
C LYS A 37 15.13 -24.14 2.13
N GLY A 38 15.16 -23.79 3.42
CA GLY A 38 16.40 -23.70 4.20
C GLY A 38 17.11 -22.35 4.05
N GLU A 39 18.06 -22.09 4.95
CA GLU A 39 18.73 -20.80 5.09
C GLU A 39 19.45 -20.32 3.82
N LYS A 40 20.08 -21.23 3.07
CA LYS A 40 20.79 -20.89 1.84
C LYS A 40 19.88 -20.28 0.75
N SER A 41 18.57 -20.45 0.84
CA SER A 41 17.60 -19.96 -0.15
C SER A 41 17.53 -18.45 -0.28
N ILE A 42 17.95 -17.73 0.76
CA ILE A 42 17.92 -16.25 0.81
C ILE A 42 19.24 -15.61 0.45
N TYR A 43 20.28 -16.38 0.12
CA TYR A 43 21.56 -15.84 -0.32
C TYR A 43 21.76 -15.99 -1.82
N PHE A 44 22.61 -15.15 -2.39
CA PHE A 44 23.04 -15.32 -3.77
C PHE A 44 24.04 -16.48 -3.86
N PRO A 45 23.93 -17.36 -4.86
CA PRO A 45 24.84 -18.51 -5.01
C PRO A 45 26.31 -18.13 -5.16
N ASP A 46 26.54 -16.98 -5.81
CA ASP A 46 27.85 -16.39 -6.09
C ASP A 46 28.37 -15.45 -4.99
N ASN A 47 27.49 -15.09 -4.05
CA ASN A 47 27.86 -14.21 -2.92
C ASN A 47 27.08 -14.58 -1.66
N PRO A 48 27.59 -15.50 -0.83
CA PRO A 48 26.91 -15.97 0.37
C PRO A 48 26.84 -14.95 1.52
N GLU A 49 27.50 -13.81 1.41
CA GLU A 49 27.38 -12.71 2.38
C GLU A 49 26.23 -11.77 2.02
N ARG A 50 25.70 -11.85 0.80
CA ARG A 50 24.63 -10.99 0.32
C ARG A 50 23.30 -11.73 0.24
N THR A 51 22.30 -11.21 0.92
CA THR A 51 20.94 -11.72 0.81
C THR A 51 20.22 -11.17 -0.43
N ILE A 52 19.29 -11.95 -0.97
CA ILE A 52 18.46 -11.55 -2.11
C ILE A 52 17.64 -10.30 -1.80
N SER A 53 17.32 -9.51 -2.83
CA SER A 53 16.43 -8.35 -2.73
C SER A 53 14.96 -8.77 -2.54
N LEU A 54 14.11 -7.82 -2.15
CA LEU A 54 12.66 -8.02 -2.12
C LEU A 54 12.12 -8.50 -3.48
N GLU A 55 12.57 -7.92 -4.59
CA GLU A 55 12.16 -8.31 -5.94
C GLU A 55 12.44 -9.80 -6.23
N ASN A 56 13.63 -10.26 -5.85
CA ASN A 56 14.01 -11.68 -5.98
C ASN A 56 13.19 -12.57 -5.04
N ALA A 57 12.89 -12.12 -3.83
CA ALA A 57 12.04 -12.85 -2.90
C ALA A 57 10.59 -12.97 -3.43
N ILE A 58 10.03 -11.89 -3.97
CA ILE A 58 8.71 -11.89 -4.63
C ILE A 58 8.71 -12.92 -5.75
N SER A 59 9.70 -12.89 -6.64
CA SER A 59 9.76 -13.80 -7.79
C SER A 59 9.92 -15.27 -7.40
N LYS A 60 10.60 -15.56 -6.27
CA LYS A 60 10.79 -16.93 -5.76
C LYS A 60 9.54 -17.49 -5.09
N VAL A 61 8.70 -16.63 -4.47
CA VAL A 61 7.50 -17.04 -3.73
C VAL A 61 6.26 -16.99 -4.62
N PHE A 62 6.08 -15.91 -5.36
CA PHE A 62 4.96 -15.68 -6.26
C PHE A 62 5.41 -15.86 -7.71
N THR A 63 5.44 -17.10 -8.17
CA THR A 63 6.00 -17.46 -9.51
C THR A 63 5.14 -17.03 -10.69
N ASN A 64 3.81 -16.92 -10.48
CA ASN A 64 2.89 -16.43 -11.50
C ASN A 64 3.04 -14.92 -11.67
N LYS A 65 3.56 -14.48 -12.83
CA LYS A 65 3.74 -13.06 -13.14
C LYS A 65 2.44 -12.27 -13.28
N LYS A 66 1.31 -12.96 -13.46
CA LYS A 66 -0.03 -12.36 -13.55
C LYS A 66 -0.77 -12.40 -12.20
N ASP A 67 -0.14 -12.86 -11.14
CA ASP A 67 -0.75 -12.87 -9.80
C ASP A 67 -1.00 -11.43 -9.34
N PRO A 68 -2.25 -11.04 -9.04
CA PRO A 68 -2.59 -9.68 -8.63
C PRO A 68 -1.84 -9.20 -7.39
N LEU A 69 -1.57 -10.09 -6.42
CA LEU A 69 -0.77 -9.78 -5.25
C LEU A 69 0.68 -9.45 -5.66
N ARG A 70 1.26 -10.24 -6.56
CA ARG A 70 2.61 -9.98 -7.08
C ARG A 70 2.67 -8.64 -7.80
N LEU A 71 1.70 -8.34 -8.67
CA LEU A 71 1.58 -7.07 -9.38
C LEU A 71 1.45 -5.88 -8.42
N ASN A 72 0.66 -6.04 -7.33
CA ASN A 72 0.55 -5.05 -6.28
C ASN A 72 1.92 -4.75 -5.64
N LEU A 73 2.65 -5.79 -5.24
CA LEU A 73 3.98 -5.63 -4.62
C LEU A 73 5.00 -5.00 -5.58
N GLU A 74 4.98 -5.40 -6.84
CA GLU A 74 5.87 -4.83 -7.87
C GLU A 74 5.60 -3.34 -8.07
N LYS A 75 4.33 -2.89 -8.05
CA LYS A 75 3.96 -1.47 -8.13
C LYS A 75 4.39 -0.67 -6.91
N ILE A 76 4.27 -1.23 -5.70
CA ILE A 76 4.73 -0.56 -4.48
C ILE A 76 6.27 -0.51 -4.43
N LEU A 77 6.94 -1.54 -4.90
CA LEU A 77 8.39 -1.57 -5.03
C LEU A 77 8.89 -0.53 -6.04
N GLU A 78 8.20 -0.39 -7.18
CA GLU A 78 8.46 0.66 -8.16
C GLU A 78 8.35 2.05 -7.52
N LEU A 79 7.28 2.33 -6.76
CA LEU A 79 7.10 3.58 -6.02
C LEU A 79 8.27 3.85 -5.07
N ARG A 80 8.70 2.85 -4.28
CA ARG A 80 9.85 2.98 -3.38
C ARG A 80 11.13 3.36 -4.13
N ASN A 81 11.31 2.83 -5.35
CA ASN A 81 12.51 3.04 -6.15
C ASN A 81 12.48 4.35 -6.94
N ILE A 82 11.28 4.88 -7.25
CA ILE A 82 11.12 6.20 -7.85
C ILE A 82 11.35 7.23 -6.75
N SER A 83 12.60 7.47 -6.44
CA SER A 83 13.04 8.37 -5.36
C SER A 83 12.28 9.71 -5.30
N THR A 84 11.55 9.94 -4.28
CA THR A 84 11.52 10.96 -3.21
C THR A 84 11.29 12.43 -3.55
N HIS A 85 11.36 12.92 -4.77
CA HIS A 85 11.34 14.38 -4.99
C HIS A 85 10.06 14.94 -5.61
N PHE A 86 9.08 14.11 -5.98
CA PHE A 86 7.90 14.56 -6.72
C PHE A 86 6.59 13.89 -6.29
N ILE A 87 6.43 13.53 -5.01
CA ILE A 87 5.14 13.00 -4.56
C ILE A 87 4.26 14.16 -4.14
N THR A 88 3.20 14.37 -4.90
CA THR A 88 2.14 15.34 -4.63
C THR A 88 0.97 14.65 -3.94
N GLU A 89 0.02 15.43 -3.39
CA GLU A 89 -1.21 14.89 -2.79
C GLU A 89 -2.00 14.03 -3.79
N GLU A 90 -2.05 14.44 -5.05
CA GLU A 90 -2.75 13.72 -6.12
C GLU A 90 -2.05 12.40 -6.45
N TYR A 91 -0.73 12.37 -6.39
CA TYR A 91 0.04 11.14 -6.56
C TYR A 91 -0.23 10.15 -5.43
N GLU A 92 -0.36 10.66 -4.19
CA GLU A 92 -0.77 9.84 -3.04
C GLU A 92 -2.11 9.16 -3.29
N MET A 93 -3.14 9.91 -3.77
CA MET A 93 -4.48 9.38 -4.00
C MET A 93 -4.49 8.19 -4.99
N VAL A 94 -3.59 8.21 -5.98
CA VAL A 94 -3.44 7.11 -6.94
C VAL A 94 -2.95 5.81 -6.27
N TYR A 95 -2.09 5.92 -5.26
CA TYR A 95 -1.48 4.77 -4.59
C TYR A 95 -2.29 4.23 -3.40
N VAL A 96 -3.20 5.01 -2.82
CA VAL A 96 -4.01 4.58 -1.65
C VAL A 96 -4.69 3.22 -1.85
N PRO A 97 -5.36 2.94 -2.99
CA PRO A 97 -5.99 1.64 -3.21
C PRO A 97 -4.98 0.48 -3.23
N LEU A 98 -3.77 0.72 -3.75
CA LEU A 98 -2.68 -0.27 -3.75
C LEU A 98 -2.17 -0.52 -2.34
N PHE A 99 -2.02 0.53 -1.53
CA PHE A 99 -1.58 0.41 -0.14
C PHE A 99 -2.57 -0.39 0.69
N GLN A 100 -3.87 -0.15 0.49
CA GLN A 100 -4.91 -0.89 1.20
C GLN A 100 -4.86 -2.38 0.85
N ALA A 101 -4.79 -2.72 -0.42
CA ALA A 101 -4.64 -4.11 -0.87
C ALA A 101 -3.35 -4.73 -0.31
N CYS A 102 -2.23 -4.00 -0.34
CA CYS A 102 -0.94 -4.46 0.18
C CYS A 102 -0.99 -4.84 1.66
N ILE A 103 -1.66 -4.03 2.49
CA ILE A 103 -1.82 -4.32 3.93
C ILE A 103 -2.66 -5.56 4.16
N LEU A 104 -3.78 -5.70 3.46
CA LEU A 104 -4.66 -6.87 3.61
C LEU A 104 -3.96 -8.14 3.12
N ASN A 105 -3.26 -8.06 1.98
CA ASN A 105 -2.42 -9.15 1.49
C ASN A 105 -1.33 -9.55 2.50
N TYR A 106 -0.69 -8.55 3.13
CA TYR A 106 0.33 -8.79 4.15
C TYR A 106 -0.25 -9.57 5.34
N ASN A 107 -1.40 -9.15 5.86
CA ASN A 107 -2.09 -9.85 6.94
C ASN A 107 -2.44 -11.30 6.55
N GLU A 108 -3.02 -11.50 5.35
CA GLU A 108 -3.33 -12.85 4.83
C GLU A 108 -2.08 -13.74 4.79
N LYS A 109 -0.97 -13.21 4.26
CA LYS A 109 0.27 -14.00 4.13
C LYS A 109 1.01 -14.20 5.45
N MET A 110 0.93 -13.24 6.38
CA MET A 110 1.44 -13.44 7.75
C MET A 110 0.71 -14.60 8.43
N MET A 111 -0.61 -14.67 8.29
CA MET A 111 -1.38 -15.79 8.80
C MET A 111 -1.01 -17.11 8.09
N ALA A 112 -0.97 -17.11 6.75
CA ALA A 112 -0.73 -18.33 5.97
C ALA A 112 0.70 -18.89 6.15
N PHE A 113 1.72 -18.04 6.20
CA PHE A 113 3.13 -18.45 6.22
C PHE A 113 3.68 -18.61 7.64
N HIS A 114 3.19 -17.78 8.56
CA HIS A 114 3.78 -17.65 9.91
C HIS A 114 2.77 -17.89 11.04
N GLN A 115 1.48 -18.07 10.74
CA GLN A 115 0.40 -18.25 11.72
C GLN A 115 0.27 -17.04 12.68
N VAL A 116 0.61 -15.85 12.19
CA VAL A 116 0.52 -14.61 12.94
C VAL A 116 -0.69 -13.80 12.46
N ASP A 117 -1.59 -13.54 13.39
CA ASP A 117 -2.76 -12.70 13.16
C ASP A 117 -2.41 -11.24 13.48
N MET A 118 -2.24 -10.44 12.43
CA MET A 118 -1.87 -9.03 12.58
C MET A 118 -2.98 -8.18 13.20
N THR A 119 -4.23 -8.63 13.18
CA THR A 119 -5.35 -7.90 13.82
C THR A 119 -5.24 -7.86 15.34
N LYS A 120 -4.50 -8.79 15.94
CA LYS A 120 -4.20 -8.79 17.38
C LYS A 120 -3.09 -7.82 17.77
N ILE A 121 -2.29 -7.38 16.80
CA ILE A 121 -1.14 -6.51 17.00
C ILE A 121 -1.49 -5.08 16.60
N ILE A 122 -2.22 -4.92 15.49
CA ILE A 122 -2.60 -3.63 14.93
C ILE A 122 -4.10 -3.42 15.18
N PRO A 123 -4.49 -2.43 15.99
CA PRO A 123 -5.91 -2.13 16.22
C PRO A 123 -6.64 -1.81 14.91
N GLN A 124 -7.85 -2.31 14.76
CA GLN A 124 -8.70 -2.07 13.57
C GLN A 124 -9.35 -0.67 13.56
N ASN A 125 -9.14 0.12 14.59
CA ASN A 125 -9.80 1.42 14.75
C ASN A 125 -9.10 2.50 13.93
N PHE A 126 -9.50 2.61 12.67
CA PHE A 126 -9.10 3.69 11.78
C PHE A 126 -10.24 4.69 11.58
N LEU A 127 -10.35 5.67 12.45
CA LEU A 127 -11.07 6.90 12.12
C LEU A 127 -10.05 7.92 11.62
N THR A 128 -9.83 7.95 10.31
CA THR A 128 -9.14 9.07 9.68
C THR A 128 -10.19 10.15 9.44
N LEU A 129 -10.16 11.21 10.25
CA LEU A 129 -10.97 12.40 10.00
C LEU A 129 -10.37 13.12 8.80
N SER A 130 -11.13 13.21 7.71
CA SER A 130 -10.74 13.98 6.53
C SER A 130 -11.34 15.37 6.58
N VAL A 131 -10.52 16.39 6.37
CA VAL A 131 -10.98 17.80 6.29
C VAL A 131 -11.57 18.11 4.91
N SER A 132 -11.21 17.34 3.90
CA SER A 132 -11.72 17.48 2.53
C SER A 132 -11.68 16.12 1.84
N MET A 133 -12.73 15.80 1.08
CA MET A 133 -12.83 14.61 0.24
C MET A 133 -13.09 15.08 -1.20
N LYS A 134 -12.05 15.57 -1.86
CA LYS A 134 -12.11 15.92 -3.29
C LYS A 134 -11.76 14.69 -4.12
N ALA A 135 -12.60 14.38 -5.10
CA ALA A 135 -12.26 13.39 -6.11
C ALA A 135 -11.07 13.89 -6.95
N LEU A 136 -10.26 12.96 -7.43
CA LEU A 136 -9.11 13.27 -8.30
C LEU A 136 -9.64 13.75 -9.66
N ASP A 137 -9.45 15.03 -9.97
CA ASP A 137 -9.82 15.63 -11.24
C ASP A 137 -8.58 15.74 -12.13
N GLU A 138 -8.63 15.09 -13.30
CA GLU A 138 -7.52 15.08 -14.26
C GLU A 138 -7.27 16.48 -14.85
N ALA A 139 -8.33 17.28 -15.04
CA ALA A 139 -8.18 18.64 -15.52
C ALA A 139 -7.50 19.54 -14.47
N GLU A 140 -7.78 19.34 -13.18
CA GLU A 140 -7.10 20.04 -12.09
C GLU A 140 -5.60 19.68 -12.05
N ILE A 141 -5.25 18.40 -12.26
CA ILE A 141 -3.85 17.96 -12.30
C ILE A 141 -3.09 18.67 -13.44
N VAL A 142 -3.66 18.66 -14.65
CA VAL A 142 -3.06 19.31 -15.82
C VAL A 142 -2.91 20.81 -15.62
N ALA A 143 -3.88 21.47 -14.96
CA ALA A 143 -3.83 22.90 -14.69
C ALA A 143 -2.84 23.28 -13.57
N LYS A 144 -2.62 22.38 -12.59
CA LYS A 144 -1.83 22.66 -11.38
C LYS A 144 -0.34 22.38 -11.56
N TYR A 145 0.02 21.39 -12.37
CA TYR A 145 1.38 20.90 -12.48
C TYR A 145 2.01 21.14 -13.87
N PRO A 146 3.34 21.28 -13.95
CA PRO A 146 4.05 21.24 -15.24
C PRO A 146 3.72 19.96 -16.00
N GLU A 147 3.72 20.06 -17.35
CA GLU A 147 3.33 18.96 -18.25
C GLU A 147 4.03 17.63 -17.95
N GLU A 148 5.32 17.68 -17.62
CA GLU A 148 6.11 16.49 -17.28
C GLU A 148 5.57 15.76 -16.02
N ILE A 149 5.21 16.53 -15.00
CA ILE A 149 4.68 15.99 -13.72
C ILE A 149 3.24 15.50 -13.93
N ALA A 150 2.40 16.29 -14.59
CA ALA A 150 1.02 15.93 -14.88
C ALA A 150 0.95 14.63 -15.70
N THR A 151 1.75 14.53 -16.76
CA THR A 151 1.85 13.33 -17.59
C THR A 151 2.27 12.11 -16.77
N LYS A 152 3.24 12.24 -15.87
CA LYS A 152 3.69 11.14 -15.02
C LYS A 152 2.59 10.65 -14.08
N ILE A 153 1.86 11.57 -13.43
CA ILE A 153 0.73 11.22 -12.54
C ILE A 153 -0.36 10.48 -13.34
N LEU A 154 -0.77 11.02 -14.48
CA LEU A 154 -1.83 10.44 -15.31
C LEU A 154 -1.43 9.10 -15.93
N THR A 155 -0.16 8.94 -16.33
CA THR A 155 0.36 7.67 -16.83
C THR A 155 0.31 6.58 -15.76
N VAL A 156 0.76 6.90 -14.54
CA VAL A 156 0.71 5.95 -13.41
C VAL A 156 -0.73 5.62 -13.05
N LYS A 157 -1.60 6.63 -12.99
CA LYS A 157 -3.04 6.44 -12.74
C LYS A 157 -3.65 5.49 -13.78
N GLY A 158 -3.44 5.77 -15.06
CA GLY A 158 -3.96 4.93 -16.14
C GLY A 158 -3.48 3.48 -16.06
N ALA A 159 -2.20 3.25 -15.77
CA ALA A 159 -1.67 1.91 -15.61
C ALA A 159 -2.26 1.17 -14.39
N ILE A 160 -2.53 1.87 -13.30
CA ILE A 160 -3.18 1.30 -12.10
C ILE A 160 -4.65 1.01 -12.40
N ASP A 161 -5.36 1.94 -13.03
CA ASP A 161 -6.78 1.78 -13.37
C ASP A 161 -6.98 0.61 -14.34
N GLU A 162 -6.12 0.45 -15.36
CA GLU A 162 -6.15 -0.68 -16.30
C GLU A 162 -6.00 -2.03 -15.60
N LEU A 163 -5.07 -2.15 -14.66
CA LEU A 163 -4.89 -3.37 -13.87
C LEU A 163 -6.02 -3.58 -12.85
N SER A 164 -6.59 -2.52 -12.31
CA SER A 164 -7.70 -2.56 -11.36
C SER A 164 -9.01 -2.98 -12.02
N PHE A 165 -9.17 -2.76 -13.32
CA PHE A 165 -10.37 -3.15 -14.08
C PHE A 165 -10.61 -4.67 -14.09
N GLN A 166 -9.61 -5.46 -13.70
CA GLN A 166 -9.73 -6.91 -13.53
C GLN A 166 -10.43 -7.32 -12.22
N GLU A 167 -11.02 -6.37 -11.49
CA GLU A 167 -11.81 -6.58 -10.24
C GLU A 167 -11.11 -7.50 -9.23
N ASN A 168 -9.84 -7.25 -8.96
CA ASN A 168 -9.09 -8.10 -8.04
C ASN A 168 -8.60 -7.34 -6.81
N ASP A 169 -9.24 -7.63 -5.67
CA ASP A 169 -8.94 -7.01 -4.37
C ASP A 169 -7.48 -7.20 -3.90
N ARG A 170 -6.78 -8.18 -4.47
CA ARG A 170 -5.35 -8.38 -4.17
C ARG A 170 -4.43 -7.39 -4.87
N PHE A 171 -4.90 -6.76 -5.97
CA PHE A 171 -4.14 -5.72 -6.64
C PHE A 171 -4.42 -4.35 -6.07
N SER A 172 -5.69 -3.95 -5.99
CA SER A 172 -6.11 -2.64 -5.46
C SER A 172 -7.49 -2.71 -4.81
N ILE A 173 -7.70 -1.93 -3.76
CA ILE A 173 -8.99 -1.81 -3.07
C ILE A 173 -9.36 -0.35 -2.98
N LYS A 174 -10.49 0.01 -3.61
CA LYS A 174 -11.15 1.30 -3.43
C LYS A 174 -12.06 1.25 -2.22
N ILE A 175 -11.87 2.16 -1.27
CA ILE A 175 -12.74 2.30 -0.11
C ILE A 175 -13.43 3.65 -0.19
N GLU A 176 -14.77 3.63 -0.24
CA GLU A 176 -15.59 4.82 -0.14
C GLU A 176 -16.19 4.89 1.26
N HIS A 177 -15.96 5.99 1.96
CA HIS A 177 -16.53 6.24 3.28
C HIS A 177 -17.66 7.27 3.16
N PHE A 178 -18.88 6.87 3.52
CA PHE A 178 -20.00 7.76 3.62
C PHE A 178 -20.22 8.16 5.08
N HIS A 179 -20.13 9.44 5.39
CA HIS A 179 -20.39 9.97 6.71
C HIS A 179 -21.79 10.60 6.75
N TYR A 180 -22.68 10.04 7.55
CA TYR A 180 -23.99 10.60 7.82
C TYR A 180 -24.04 11.16 9.23
N LEU A 181 -24.35 12.46 9.36
CA LEU A 181 -24.64 13.04 10.66
C LEU A 181 -26.05 12.65 11.10
N THR A 182 -26.17 12.02 12.24
CA THR A 182 -27.44 11.64 12.83
C THR A 182 -27.51 12.03 14.30
N LYS A 183 -28.69 12.42 14.76
CA LYS A 183 -28.98 12.64 16.20
C LYS A 183 -29.44 11.34 16.89
N ASP A 184 -29.69 10.29 16.11
CA ASP A 184 -30.13 9.00 16.59
C ASP A 184 -28.90 8.15 16.98
N LYS A 185 -28.77 7.92 18.30
CA LYS A 185 -27.65 7.16 18.86
C LYS A 185 -27.61 5.71 18.41
N ASP A 186 -28.77 5.12 18.13
CA ASP A 186 -28.84 3.70 17.74
C ASP A 186 -28.40 3.46 16.30
N LYS A 187 -28.33 4.54 15.50
CA LYS A 187 -27.85 4.51 14.09
C LYS A 187 -26.40 4.97 13.94
N ALA A 188 -25.81 5.51 14.99
CA ALA A 188 -24.45 6.00 14.94
C ALA A 188 -23.45 4.88 15.24
N THR A 189 -22.46 4.71 14.36
CA THR A 189 -21.35 3.77 14.57
C THR A 189 -20.16 4.40 15.30
N SER A 190 -20.12 5.74 15.35
CA SER A 190 -19.15 6.50 16.13
C SER A 190 -19.76 7.80 16.64
N PHE A 191 -19.26 8.32 17.75
CA PHE A 191 -19.77 9.53 18.40
C PHE A 191 -18.69 10.60 18.45
N VAL A 192 -19.05 11.82 18.04
CA VAL A 192 -18.23 13.02 18.24
C VAL A 192 -19.00 13.94 19.20
N LYS A 193 -18.38 14.29 20.31
CA LYS A 193 -18.93 15.29 21.24
C LYS A 193 -18.51 16.67 20.71
N ILE A 194 -19.50 17.49 20.39
CA ILE A 194 -19.28 18.89 20.03
C ILE A 194 -19.59 19.68 21.30
N ASP A 195 -18.58 20.24 21.94
CA ASP A 195 -18.76 21.18 23.03
C ASP A 195 -19.12 22.54 22.41
N SER A 196 -20.29 23.05 22.79
CA SER A 196 -20.85 24.35 22.38
C SER A 196 -20.24 25.47 23.20
#